data_108eb4eaecc38aa1f34972afd858fcd7
#
_entry.id   108eb4eaecc38aa1f34972afd858fcd7
#
_cell.length_a   1.000
_cell.length_b   1.000
_cell.length_c   1.000
_cell.angle_alpha   90.00
_cell.angle_beta   90.00
_cell.angle_gamma   90.00
#
_symmetry.space_group_name_H-M   'P 1'
#
loop_
_entity.id
_entity.type
_entity.pdbx_description
1 polymer ?
#
loop_
_entity_poly.entity_id
_entity_poly.type
_entity_poly.pdbx_seq_one_letter_code
_entity_poly.pdbx_strand_id
1 'polypeptide(L)'
;GKKGILNDFFASFKEVPNEQKKEFGQAVNSLKKASEAKVAQLKELLESKQEESGVYGDLSRPGEPIEIGARHPISIVKNQIIEIFSNIGFNVSEGPEMEDDWHNFTALNLPEYHPARDMQDTFFIQTDPDILLRTHTSSVQVRYMENNKPPIRTISPGRVFRNEAISARSHCIFHQVEGLYIDKNVSFADLKQTLLYFTEQLFGKSKIRLRPSYFPFTEPSAEVDIYWGLETETDYRITKGTGWLEIMGCGMVDP
;
A
#
# COMPACT_ATOMS: atom_id res chain seq x y z
N GLY A 1 -59.94 -2.88 -29.81
CA GLY A 1 -60.60 -1.59 -29.70
C GLY A 1 -61.82 -1.51 -30.61
N LYS A 2 -62.66 -0.51 -30.45
CA LYS A 2 -63.92 -0.33 -31.20
C LYS A 2 -63.82 -0.31 -32.73
N LYS A 3 -62.65 -0.29 -33.32
CA LYS A 3 -62.37 -0.32 -34.77
C LYS A 3 -61.41 -1.45 -35.17
N GLY A 4 -61.46 -2.60 -34.50
CA GLY A 4 -60.60 -3.73 -34.83
C GLY A 4 -61.29 -4.73 -35.80
N ILE A 5 -60.47 -5.52 -36.52
CA ILE A 5 -60.86 -6.54 -37.48
C ILE A 5 -61.95 -7.49 -36.94
N LEU A 6 -61.96 -7.78 -35.65
CA LEU A 6 -63.00 -8.62 -35.01
C LEU A 6 -64.39 -8.03 -35.12
N ASN A 7 -64.53 -6.68 -35.14
CA ASN A 7 -65.83 -6.03 -35.31
C ASN A 7 -66.32 -6.14 -36.75
N ASP A 8 -65.41 -6.19 -37.73
CA ASP A 8 -65.78 -6.35 -39.17
C ASP A 8 -66.36 -7.76 -39.38
N PHE A 9 -65.81 -8.78 -38.71
CA PHE A 9 -66.40 -10.13 -38.74
C PHE A 9 -67.80 -10.18 -38.09
N PHE A 10 -68.05 -9.41 -37.04
CA PHE A 10 -69.38 -9.28 -36.47
C PHE A 10 -70.34 -8.54 -37.37
N ALA A 11 -69.87 -7.53 -38.16
CA ALA A 11 -70.69 -6.80 -39.16
C ALA A 11 -71.07 -7.71 -40.32
N SER A 12 -70.15 -8.54 -40.82
CA SER A 12 -70.34 -9.50 -41.88
C SER A 12 -71.32 -10.64 -41.52
N PHE A 13 -71.64 -10.81 -40.22
CA PHE A 13 -72.63 -11.81 -39.80
C PHE A 13 -73.97 -11.68 -40.45
N LYS A 14 -74.37 -10.46 -40.91
CA LYS A 14 -75.65 -10.20 -41.64
C LYS A 14 -75.66 -10.80 -43.01
N GLU A 15 -74.51 -10.96 -43.63
CA GLU A 15 -74.32 -11.41 -44.99
C GLU A 15 -74.23 -12.95 -45.14
N VAL A 16 -74.09 -13.66 -44.00
CA VAL A 16 -73.92 -15.10 -43.94
C VAL A 16 -75.25 -15.82 -44.12
N PRO A 17 -75.33 -16.87 -44.99
CA PRO A 17 -76.52 -17.71 -45.15
C PRO A 17 -77.05 -18.28 -43.86
N ASN A 18 -78.39 -18.40 -43.67
CA ASN A 18 -79.01 -18.80 -42.42
C ASN A 18 -78.53 -20.15 -41.90
N GLU A 19 -78.17 -21.08 -42.76
CA GLU A 19 -77.71 -22.40 -42.44
C GLU A 19 -76.33 -22.39 -41.77
N GLN A 20 -75.49 -21.43 -42.11
CA GLN A 20 -74.11 -21.28 -41.63
C GLN A 20 -73.92 -20.26 -40.45
N LYS A 21 -74.97 -19.51 -40.14
CA LYS A 21 -74.90 -18.45 -39.10
C LYS A 21 -74.51 -18.97 -37.77
N LYS A 22 -74.93 -20.19 -37.39
CA LYS A 22 -74.60 -20.78 -36.11
C LYS A 22 -73.10 -21.11 -35.98
N GLU A 23 -72.55 -21.74 -37.01
CA GLU A 23 -71.10 -22.08 -37.05
C GLU A 23 -70.23 -20.86 -37.13
N PHE A 24 -70.58 -19.91 -37.99
CA PHE A 24 -69.85 -18.65 -38.09
C PHE A 24 -69.85 -17.86 -36.79
N GLY A 25 -71.03 -17.76 -36.13
CA GLY A 25 -71.13 -17.09 -34.82
C GLY A 25 -70.29 -17.75 -33.73
N GLN A 26 -70.22 -19.09 -33.72
CA GLN A 26 -69.37 -19.84 -32.79
C GLN A 26 -67.88 -19.60 -33.06
N ALA A 27 -67.49 -19.62 -34.32
CA ALA A 27 -66.10 -19.38 -34.73
C ALA A 27 -65.63 -17.96 -34.37
N VAL A 28 -66.43 -16.93 -34.65
CA VAL A 28 -66.10 -15.55 -34.33
C VAL A 28 -66.04 -15.30 -32.82
N ASN A 29 -66.96 -15.90 -32.05
CA ASN A 29 -66.91 -15.81 -30.60
C ASN A 29 -65.69 -16.57 -30.01
N SER A 30 -65.34 -17.72 -30.56
CA SER A 30 -64.14 -18.46 -30.17
C SER A 30 -62.87 -17.65 -30.44
N LEU A 31 -62.76 -17.03 -31.65
CA LEU A 31 -61.66 -16.16 -32.03
C LEU A 31 -61.55 -14.95 -31.09
N LYS A 32 -62.71 -14.34 -30.75
CA LYS A 32 -62.75 -13.21 -29.83
C LYS A 32 -62.21 -13.61 -28.46
N LYS A 33 -62.67 -14.72 -27.86
CA LYS A 33 -62.20 -15.23 -26.57
C LYS A 33 -60.69 -15.54 -26.58
N ALA A 34 -60.22 -16.22 -27.63
CA ALA A 34 -58.80 -16.53 -27.79
C ALA A 34 -57.92 -15.28 -27.90
N SER A 35 -58.40 -14.27 -28.63
CA SER A 35 -57.69 -12.98 -28.77
C SER A 35 -57.65 -12.22 -27.45
N GLU A 36 -58.76 -12.15 -26.72
CA GLU A 36 -58.82 -11.51 -25.40
C GLU A 36 -57.90 -12.22 -24.39
N ALA A 37 -57.90 -13.54 -24.36
CA ALA A 37 -57.00 -14.32 -23.50
C ALA A 37 -55.52 -14.10 -23.82
N LYS A 38 -55.18 -14.03 -25.13
CA LYS A 38 -53.82 -13.77 -25.59
C LYS A 38 -53.33 -12.37 -25.21
N VAL A 39 -54.19 -11.35 -25.35
CA VAL A 39 -53.88 -9.98 -24.93
C VAL A 39 -53.68 -9.88 -23.44
N ALA A 40 -54.54 -10.54 -22.64
CA ALA A 40 -54.36 -10.59 -21.18
C ALA A 40 -53.04 -11.25 -20.79
N GLN A 41 -52.71 -12.41 -21.37
CA GLN A 41 -51.44 -13.10 -21.14
C GLN A 41 -50.21 -12.27 -21.50
N LEU A 42 -50.25 -11.57 -22.67
CA LEU A 42 -49.13 -10.70 -23.07
C LEU A 42 -49.01 -9.47 -22.19
N LYS A 43 -50.11 -8.92 -21.69
CA LYS A 43 -50.12 -7.79 -20.78
C LYS A 43 -49.50 -8.17 -19.46
N GLU A 44 -49.86 -9.32 -18.86
CA GLU A 44 -49.27 -9.85 -17.64
C GLU A 44 -47.77 -10.10 -17.80
N LEU A 45 -47.33 -10.69 -18.95
CA LEU A 45 -45.92 -10.89 -19.26
C LEU A 45 -45.12 -9.58 -19.40
N LEU A 46 -45.73 -8.52 -19.88
CA LEU A 46 -45.08 -7.21 -20.02
C LEU A 46 -45.03 -6.48 -18.67
N GLU A 47 -46.07 -6.60 -17.85
CA GLU A 47 -46.10 -6.03 -16.51
C GLU A 47 -45.07 -6.72 -15.60
N SER A 48 -44.97 -8.08 -15.64
CA SER A 48 -43.96 -8.81 -14.89
C SER A 48 -42.53 -8.48 -15.33
N LYS A 49 -42.27 -8.26 -16.61
CA LYS A 49 -40.97 -7.80 -17.11
C LYS A 49 -40.61 -6.38 -16.68
N GLN A 50 -41.60 -5.51 -16.44
CA GLN A 50 -41.35 -4.18 -15.89
C GLN A 50 -40.99 -4.21 -14.39
N GLU A 51 -41.49 -5.17 -13.64
CA GLU A 51 -41.13 -5.33 -12.23
C GLU A 51 -39.72 -5.94 -12.04
N GLU A 52 -39.24 -6.78 -12.99
CA GLU A 52 -37.87 -7.30 -13.01
C GLU A 52 -36.81 -6.30 -13.50
N SER A 53 -37.20 -5.22 -14.18
CA SER A 53 -36.29 -4.11 -14.42
C SER A 53 -36.08 -3.39 -13.09
N GLY A 54 -35.11 -3.89 -12.30
CA GLY A 54 -34.68 -3.30 -11.04
C GLY A 54 -34.56 -1.78 -11.19
N VAL A 55 -34.88 -1.07 -10.16
CA VAL A 55 -34.74 0.37 -10.07
C VAL A 55 -33.28 0.72 -10.34
N TYR A 56 -32.91 0.71 -11.61
CA TYR A 56 -31.69 1.39 -12.01
C TYR A 56 -31.96 2.87 -11.72
N GLY A 57 -31.25 3.39 -10.73
CA GLY A 57 -31.31 4.82 -10.44
C GLY A 57 -31.08 5.63 -11.72
N ASP A 58 -31.42 6.86 -11.68
CA ASP A 58 -31.22 7.78 -12.80
C ASP A 58 -29.73 7.80 -13.19
N LEU A 59 -29.38 7.08 -14.25
CA LEU A 59 -28.02 6.98 -14.78
C LEU A 59 -27.52 8.29 -15.41
N SER A 60 -28.37 9.30 -15.57
CA SER A 60 -27.97 10.63 -16.02
C SER A 60 -27.45 11.52 -14.88
N ARG A 61 -27.64 11.12 -13.62
CA ARG A 61 -27.05 11.83 -12.50
C ARG A 61 -25.55 11.62 -12.46
N PRO A 62 -24.75 12.68 -12.30
CA PRO A 62 -23.33 12.52 -12.05
C PRO A 62 -23.15 11.67 -10.79
N GLY A 63 -22.24 10.69 -10.83
CA GLY A 63 -21.87 9.91 -9.65
C GLY A 63 -21.39 10.83 -8.53
N GLU A 64 -21.60 10.43 -7.28
CA GLU A 64 -20.99 11.16 -6.17
C GLU A 64 -19.46 11.13 -6.36
N PRO A 65 -18.77 12.29 -6.24
CA PRO A 65 -17.34 12.34 -6.38
C PRO A 65 -16.71 11.46 -5.27
N ILE A 66 -15.96 10.45 -5.69
CA ILE A 66 -15.15 9.67 -4.76
C ILE A 66 -13.99 10.59 -4.34
N GLU A 67 -13.95 10.96 -3.06
CA GLU A 67 -12.81 11.69 -2.52
C GLU A 67 -11.55 10.83 -2.65
N ILE A 68 -10.61 11.32 -3.45
CA ILE A 68 -9.31 10.66 -3.60
C ILE A 68 -8.51 10.97 -2.34
N GLY A 69 -8.26 9.95 -1.53
CA GLY A 69 -7.42 10.07 -0.34
C GLY A 69 -5.96 10.43 -0.71
N ALA A 70 -5.25 11.05 0.22
CA ALA A 70 -3.82 11.33 0.10
C ALA A 70 -2.99 10.18 0.68
N ARG A 71 -1.80 9.95 0.13
CA ARG A 71 -0.82 9.03 0.73
C ARG A 71 -0.18 9.68 1.95
N HIS A 72 0.05 8.87 2.98
CA HIS A 72 0.77 9.32 4.16
C HIS A 72 2.21 9.75 3.80
N PRO A 73 2.74 10.85 4.36
CA PRO A 73 4.09 11.34 4.04
C PRO A 73 5.19 10.28 4.18
N ILE A 74 5.15 9.44 5.22
CA ILE A 74 6.09 8.32 5.39
C ILE A 74 6.04 7.35 4.21
N SER A 75 4.85 7.03 3.69
CA SER A 75 4.70 6.15 2.53
C SER A 75 5.29 6.78 1.26
N ILE A 76 5.15 8.09 1.10
CA ILE A 76 5.74 8.83 -0.02
C ILE A 76 7.26 8.75 0.05
N VAL A 77 7.85 9.13 1.18
CA VAL A 77 9.30 9.13 1.37
C VAL A 77 9.88 7.71 1.27
N LYS A 78 9.23 6.71 1.89
CA LYS A 78 9.65 5.31 1.77
C LYS A 78 9.72 4.87 0.31
N ASN A 79 8.69 5.18 -0.49
CA ASN A 79 8.67 4.81 -1.91
C ASN A 79 9.75 5.53 -2.73
N GLN A 80 10.03 6.79 -2.44
CA GLN A 80 11.14 7.53 -3.05
C GLN A 80 12.49 6.89 -2.74
N ILE A 81 12.73 6.51 -1.49
CA ILE A 81 13.97 5.82 -1.08
C ILE A 81 14.09 4.48 -1.81
N ILE A 82 13.01 3.68 -1.87
CA ILE A 82 12.99 2.41 -2.59
C ILE A 82 13.34 2.62 -4.07
N GLU A 83 12.75 3.61 -4.72
CA GLU A 83 13.01 3.93 -6.13
C GLU A 83 14.48 4.31 -6.36
N ILE A 84 15.04 5.19 -5.52
CA ILE A 84 16.45 5.62 -5.60
C ILE A 84 17.39 4.43 -5.54
N PHE A 85 17.21 3.54 -4.56
CA PHE A 85 18.07 2.37 -4.39
C PHE A 85 17.84 1.30 -5.46
N SER A 86 16.60 1.12 -5.92
CA SER A 86 16.30 0.20 -7.03
C SER A 86 17.02 0.60 -8.32
N ASN A 87 17.16 1.91 -8.59
CA ASN A 87 17.89 2.43 -9.75
C ASN A 87 19.38 2.09 -9.74
N ILE A 88 19.96 1.75 -8.60
CA ILE A 88 21.36 1.30 -8.46
C ILE A 88 21.47 -0.19 -8.09
N GLY A 89 20.39 -0.95 -8.31
CA GLY A 89 20.39 -2.41 -8.25
C GLY A 89 20.20 -3.00 -6.86
N PHE A 90 19.64 -2.25 -5.90
CA PHE A 90 19.24 -2.81 -4.62
C PHE A 90 17.83 -3.41 -4.69
N ASN A 91 17.66 -4.57 -4.07
CA ASN A 91 16.37 -5.18 -3.83
C ASN A 91 15.78 -4.70 -2.48
N VAL A 92 14.48 -4.92 -2.28
CA VAL A 92 13.83 -4.69 -0.98
C VAL A 92 13.73 -6.02 -0.24
N SER A 93 14.18 -6.05 1.00
CA SER A 93 13.97 -7.17 1.92
C SER A 93 13.09 -6.74 3.09
N GLU A 94 12.19 -7.62 3.48
CA GLU A 94 11.29 -7.40 4.61
C GLU A 94 11.49 -8.50 5.65
N GLY A 95 11.20 -8.19 6.91
CA GLY A 95 11.30 -9.12 8.02
C GLY A 95 10.29 -8.81 9.12
N PRO A 96 10.16 -9.69 10.10
CA PRO A 96 9.19 -9.54 11.18
C PRO A 96 9.49 -8.32 12.07
N GLU A 97 8.43 -7.75 12.66
CA GLU A 97 8.57 -6.69 13.67
C GLU A 97 8.88 -7.27 15.08
N MET A 98 8.44 -8.50 15.33
CA MET A 98 8.83 -9.28 16.50
C MET A 98 10.07 -10.08 16.18
N GLU A 99 11.10 -9.94 17.02
CA GLU A 99 12.39 -10.59 16.84
C GLU A 99 12.82 -11.31 18.11
N ASP A 100 13.73 -12.26 17.93
CA ASP A 100 14.48 -12.85 19.01
C ASP A 100 15.76 -12.05 19.32
N ASP A 101 16.37 -12.35 20.45
CA ASP A 101 17.62 -11.71 20.87
C ASP A 101 18.76 -11.92 19.87
N TRP A 102 18.85 -13.10 19.27
CA TRP A 102 19.90 -13.42 18.31
C TRP A 102 19.93 -12.44 17.14
N HIS A 103 18.81 -12.31 16.43
CA HIS A 103 18.74 -11.47 15.23
C HIS A 103 18.78 -9.97 15.54
N ASN A 104 18.28 -9.57 16.72
CA ASN A 104 18.23 -8.15 17.05
C ASN A 104 19.52 -7.64 17.70
N PHE A 105 20.29 -8.51 18.37
CA PHE A 105 21.47 -8.08 19.13
C PHE A 105 22.69 -8.96 18.92
N THR A 106 22.63 -10.26 19.20
CA THR A 106 23.80 -11.12 19.27
C THR A 106 24.52 -11.22 17.93
N ALA A 107 23.80 -11.44 16.85
CA ALA A 107 24.34 -11.49 15.47
C ALA A 107 24.95 -10.15 15.00
N LEU A 108 24.61 -9.05 15.68
CA LEU A 108 25.10 -7.70 15.41
C LEU A 108 26.22 -7.27 16.37
N ASN A 109 26.87 -8.25 17.01
CA ASN A 109 27.98 -8.00 17.91
C ASN A 109 27.65 -7.07 19.10
N LEU A 110 26.37 -7.04 19.53
CA LEU A 110 25.97 -6.35 20.74
C LEU A 110 26.12 -7.33 21.94
N PRO A 111 27.02 -7.08 22.89
CA PRO A 111 27.22 -7.97 24.03
C PRO A 111 26.03 -7.92 25.00
N GLU A 112 25.91 -8.96 25.86
CA GLU A 112 24.80 -9.09 26.82
C GLU A 112 24.65 -7.90 27.77
N TYR A 113 25.75 -7.24 28.12
CA TYR A 113 25.76 -6.06 29.00
C TYR A 113 25.60 -4.73 28.26
N HIS A 114 25.31 -4.75 26.97
CA HIS A 114 25.13 -3.51 26.20
C HIS A 114 23.85 -2.78 26.62
N PRO A 115 23.88 -1.46 26.88
CA PRO A 115 22.72 -0.72 27.37
C PRO A 115 21.48 -0.83 26.47
N ALA A 116 21.66 -0.98 25.16
CA ALA A 116 20.54 -1.14 24.22
C ALA A 116 19.69 -2.40 24.48
N ARG A 117 20.21 -3.38 25.23
CA ARG A 117 19.47 -4.57 25.66
C ARG A 117 18.67 -4.34 26.95
N ASP A 118 18.80 -3.18 27.60
CA ASP A 118 18.04 -2.87 28.80
C ASP A 118 16.54 -2.73 28.45
N MET A 119 15.69 -3.19 29.36
CA MET A 119 14.23 -3.02 29.29
C MET A 119 13.81 -1.55 29.25
N GLN A 120 14.69 -0.62 29.62
CA GLN A 120 14.44 0.82 29.50
C GLN A 120 14.48 1.30 28.05
N ASP A 121 15.24 0.63 27.17
CA ASP A 121 15.41 1.04 25.77
C ASP A 121 14.71 0.10 24.77
N THR A 122 14.31 -1.12 25.20
CA THR A 122 13.72 -2.16 24.35
C THR A 122 12.36 -2.62 24.87
N PHE A 123 11.40 -2.82 23.98
CA PHE A 123 10.12 -3.44 24.32
C PHE A 123 10.22 -4.96 24.23
N PHE A 124 10.33 -5.63 25.36
CA PHE A 124 10.24 -7.09 25.45
C PHE A 124 8.78 -7.54 25.52
N ILE A 125 8.44 -8.55 24.73
CA ILE A 125 7.13 -9.22 24.75
C ILE A 125 7.18 -10.42 25.68
N GLN A 126 8.33 -11.10 25.71
CA GLN A 126 8.60 -12.27 26.53
C GLN A 126 10.09 -12.27 26.91
N THR A 127 10.43 -12.79 28.09
CA THR A 127 11.80 -12.78 28.65
C THR A 127 12.42 -14.16 28.83
N ASP A 128 11.75 -15.25 28.45
CA ASP A 128 12.33 -16.59 28.45
C ASP A 128 11.55 -17.48 27.43
N PRO A 129 12.07 -17.69 26.21
CA PRO A 129 13.20 -16.97 25.60
C PRO A 129 12.86 -15.50 25.32
N ASP A 130 13.88 -14.65 25.18
CA ASP A 130 13.71 -13.24 24.89
C ASP A 130 13.11 -13.02 23.50
N ILE A 131 11.87 -12.49 23.48
CA ILE A 131 11.17 -12.04 22.29
C ILE A 131 10.85 -10.56 22.48
N LEU A 132 11.18 -9.76 21.49
CA LEU A 132 11.12 -8.31 21.58
C LEU A 132 10.58 -7.66 20.30
N LEU A 133 10.23 -6.38 20.38
CA LEU A 133 10.00 -5.56 19.18
C LEU A 133 11.35 -5.02 18.69
N ARG A 134 11.65 -5.22 17.40
CA ARG A 134 12.95 -4.83 16.82
C ARG A 134 13.25 -3.37 17.04
N THR A 135 14.46 -3.06 17.46
CA THR A 135 14.94 -1.70 17.74
C THR A 135 15.57 -1.02 16.52
N HIS A 136 15.81 -1.79 15.46
CA HIS A 136 16.35 -1.37 14.17
C HIS A 136 15.96 -2.41 13.10
N THR A 137 16.21 -2.10 11.83
CA THR A 137 15.93 -3.03 10.72
C THR A 137 17.14 -3.91 10.36
N SER A 138 18.25 -3.83 11.11
CA SER A 138 19.45 -4.67 10.91
C SER A 138 19.16 -6.16 11.08
N SER A 139 18.18 -6.53 11.90
CA SER A 139 17.70 -7.92 12.02
C SER A 139 17.27 -8.51 10.68
N VAL A 140 16.68 -7.70 9.80
CA VAL A 140 16.32 -8.14 8.45
C VAL A 140 17.56 -8.42 7.61
N GLN A 141 18.64 -7.64 7.78
CA GLN A 141 19.92 -7.89 7.11
C GLN A 141 20.52 -9.23 7.56
N VAL A 142 20.49 -9.53 8.86
CA VAL A 142 20.94 -10.84 9.40
C VAL A 142 20.17 -11.97 8.76
N ARG A 143 18.84 -11.93 8.78
CA ARG A 143 17.97 -12.94 8.14
C ARG A 143 18.23 -13.07 6.64
N TYR A 144 18.51 -11.96 5.97
CA TYR A 144 18.81 -11.98 4.55
C TYR A 144 20.15 -12.69 4.26
N MET A 145 21.19 -12.41 5.05
CA MET A 145 22.51 -13.05 4.94
C MET A 145 22.46 -14.55 5.26
N GLU A 146 21.66 -14.99 6.21
CA GLU A 146 21.47 -16.42 6.52
C GLU A 146 20.93 -17.21 5.32
N ASN A 147 20.10 -16.58 4.49
CA ASN A 147 19.38 -17.24 3.41
C ASN A 147 19.95 -16.95 2.01
N ASN A 148 20.88 -16.01 1.89
CA ASN A 148 21.41 -15.56 0.60
C ASN A 148 22.94 -15.49 0.62
N LYS A 149 23.53 -15.80 -0.52
CA LYS A 149 25.00 -15.69 -0.71
C LYS A 149 25.34 -14.40 -1.46
N PRO A 150 26.50 -13.80 -1.19
CA PRO A 150 26.98 -12.66 -1.97
C PRO A 150 27.07 -12.97 -3.47
N PRO A 151 26.85 -11.98 -4.35
CA PRO A 151 26.69 -10.55 -4.02
C PRO A 151 25.32 -10.22 -3.45
N ILE A 152 25.28 -9.36 -2.43
CA ILE A 152 24.06 -8.89 -1.79
C ILE A 152 23.96 -7.37 -1.97
N ARG A 153 22.81 -6.89 -2.43
CA ARG A 153 22.43 -5.48 -2.45
C ARG A 153 20.96 -5.39 -2.06
N THR A 154 20.71 -5.00 -0.84
CA THR A 154 19.33 -4.93 -0.31
C THR A 154 19.14 -3.71 0.56
N ILE A 155 17.91 -3.20 0.58
CA ILE A 155 17.45 -2.23 1.57
C ILE A 155 16.31 -2.85 2.38
N SER A 156 16.24 -2.51 3.66
CA SER A 156 15.26 -3.05 4.60
C SER A 156 14.45 -1.91 5.21
N PRO A 157 13.37 -1.46 4.54
CA PRO A 157 12.47 -0.46 5.11
C PRO A 157 11.51 -1.08 6.11
N GLY A 158 11.36 -0.47 7.29
CA GLY A 158 10.43 -1.00 8.28
C GLY A 158 10.18 -0.10 9.47
N ARG A 159 9.17 -0.45 10.25
CA ARG A 159 8.92 0.14 11.56
C ARG A 159 9.90 -0.43 12.58
N VAL A 160 10.31 0.39 13.50
CA VAL A 160 11.18 0.03 14.61
C VAL A 160 10.65 0.65 15.90
N PHE A 161 11.05 0.08 17.03
CA PHE A 161 10.44 0.36 18.31
C PHE A 161 11.55 0.59 19.36
N ARG A 162 11.46 1.70 20.08
CA ARG A 162 12.36 2.02 21.18
C ARG A 162 11.57 2.56 22.35
N ASN A 163 11.87 2.06 23.53
CA ASN A 163 11.19 2.48 24.76
C ASN A 163 11.72 3.84 25.25
N GLU A 164 11.60 4.85 24.39
CA GLU A 164 12.05 6.20 24.68
C GLU A 164 10.88 7.09 25.09
N ALA A 165 11.17 8.11 25.89
CA ALA A 165 10.19 9.12 26.25
C ALA A 165 9.73 9.90 25.00
N ILE A 166 8.44 9.97 24.78
CA ILE A 166 7.86 10.70 23.63
C ILE A 166 8.11 12.20 23.79
N SER A 167 8.64 12.82 22.76
CA SER A 167 8.91 14.25 22.68
C SER A 167 8.54 14.79 21.31
N ALA A 168 8.73 16.08 21.08
CA ALA A 168 8.54 16.67 19.75
C ALA A 168 9.52 16.13 18.68
N ARG A 169 10.58 15.41 19.08
CA ARG A 169 11.64 14.91 18.19
C ARG A 169 11.85 13.40 18.28
N SER A 170 11.24 12.74 19.26
CA SER A 170 11.42 11.31 19.53
C SER A 170 10.07 10.67 19.75
N HIS A 171 9.85 9.53 19.13
CA HIS A 171 8.67 8.71 19.31
C HIS A 171 9.10 7.25 19.50
N CYS A 172 8.36 6.52 20.32
CA CYS A 172 8.64 5.10 20.58
C CYS A 172 8.47 4.20 19.34
N ILE A 173 7.78 4.68 18.33
CA ILE A 173 7.60 4.01 17.03
C ILE A 173 8.09 4.97 15.94
N PHE A 174 9.03 4.52 15.12
CA PHE A 174 9.49 5.29 13.96
C PHE A 174 9.84 4.36 12.80
N HIS A 175 10.23 4.92 11.66
CA HIS A 175 10.58 4.15 10.47
C HIS A 175 12.05 4.30 10.17
N GLN A 176 12.68 3.19 9.85
CA GLN A 176 14.05 3.13 9.38
C GLN A 176 14.13 2.51 7.99
N VAL A 177 15.14 2.90 7.22
CA VAL A 177 15.57 2.19 6.02
C VAL A 177 17.05 1.93 6.17
N GLU A 178 17.44 0.67 6.21
CA GLU A 178 18.85 0.27 6.24
C GLU A 178 19.24 -0.37 4.92
N GLY A 179 20.49 -0.17 4.50
CA GLY A 179 21.04 -0.75 3.29
C GLY A 179 22.22 -1.66 3.59
N LEU A 180 22.29 -2.80 2.93
CA LEU A 180 23.39 -3.75 2.99
C LEU A 180 23.93 -4.01 1.58
N TYR A 181 25.25 -3.80 1.40
CA TYR A 181 25.95 -4.11 0.18
C TYR A 181 27.17 -4.99 0.47
N ILE A 182 27.15 -6.23 -0.01
CA ILE A 182 28.25 -7.19 0.10
C ILE A 182 28.62 -7.66 -1.30
N ASP A 183 29.86 -7.41 -1.68
CA ASP A 183 30.42 -7.87 -2.97
C ASP A 183 31.95 -7.92 -2.87
N LYS A 184 32.59 -8.50 -3.87
CA LYS A 184 34.06 -8.50 -3.98
C LYS A 184 34.59 -7.10 -4.24
N ASN A 185 35.68 -6.75 -3.56
CA ASN A 185 36.38 -5.48 -3.71
C ASN A 185 35.57 -4.22 -3.34
N VAL A 186 34.51 -4.36 -2.55
CA VAL A 186 33.77 -3.21 -2.01
C VAL A 186 34.63 -2.48 -0.98
N SER A 187 34.62 -1.17 -1.03
CA SER A 187 35.44 -0.31 -0.20
C SER A 187 34.64 0.81 0.45
N PHE A 188 35.23 1.51 1.40
CA PHE A 188 34.64 2.70 1.99
C PHE A 188 34.36 3.82 0.96
N ALA A 189 35.12 3.83 -0.16
CA ALA A 189 34.85 4.74 -1.27
C ALA A 189 33.53 4.43 -1.97
N ASP A 190 33.18 3.15 -2.14
CA ASP A 190 31.90 2.73 -2.70
C ASP A 190 30.74 3.08 -1.78
N LEU A 191 30.90 2.89 -0.47
CA LEU A 191 29.94 3.35 0.52
C LEU A 191 29.69 4.85 0.39
N LYS A 192 30.77 5.67 0.40
CA LYS A 192 30.67 7.12 0.25
C LYS A 192 30.00 7.53 -1.06
N GLN A 193 30.30 6.85 -2.17
CA GLN A 193 29.68 7.13 -3.47
C GLN A 193 28.17 6.83 -3.45
N THR A 194 27.78 5.71 -2.87
CA THR A 194 26.37 5.33 -2.70
C THR A 194 25.61 6.35 -1.88
N LEU A 195 26.20 6.80 -0.77
CA LEU A 195 25.59 7.81 0.10
C LEU A 195 25.50 9.19 -0.58
N LEU A 196 26.49 9.59 -1.36
CA LEU A 196 26.46 10.82 -2.16
C LEU A 196 25.31 10.76 -3.18
N TYR A 197 25.20 9.65 -3.91
CA TYR A 197 24.11 9.45 -4.86
C TYR A 197 22.75 9.52 -4.17
N PHE A 198 22.56 8.79 -3.08
CA PHE A 198 21.32 8.78 -2.31
C PHE A 198 20.92 10.19 -1.83
N THR A 199 21.85 10.90 -1.22
CA THR A 199 21.57 12.24 -0.67
C THR A 199 21.27 13.24 -1.77
N GLU A 200 21.96 13.16 -2.91
CA GLU A 200 21.70 14.04 -4.05
C GLU A 200 20.31 13.76 -4.68
N GLN A 201 19.90 12.51 -4.77
CA GLN A 201 18.59 12.15 -5.31
C GLN A 201 17.44 12.54 -4.36
N LEU A 202 17.62 12.40 -3.05
CA LEU A 202 16.56 12.66 -2.07
C LEU A 202 16.44 14.13 -1.68
N PHE A 203 17.56 14.82 -1.49
CA PHE A 203 17.63 16.18 -0.97
C PHE A 203 18.06 17.23 -2.01
N GLY A 204 18.42 16.80 -3.24
CA GLY A 204 19.02 17.66 -4.24
C GLY A 204 20.50 17.91 -3.97
N LYS A 205 21.07 18.90 -4.65
CA LYS A 205 22.49 19.26 -4.49
C LYS A 205 22.77 19.81 -3.10
N SER A 206 23.20 18.95 -2.22
CA SER A 206 23.58 19.28 -0.84
C SER A 206 25.03 18.87 -0.56
N LYS A 207 25.65 19.54 0.43
CA LYS A 207 26.95 19.10 0.93
C LYS A 207 26.73 18.05 1.99
N ILE A 208 27.51 16.99 1.95
CA ILE A 208 27.56 16.00 3.02
C ILE A 208 28.90 16.04 3.73
N ARG A 209 28.92 15.64 5.00
CA ARG A 209 30.13 15.33 5.76
C ARG A 209 29.94 14.02 6.48
N LEU A 210 31.04 13.27 6.57
CA LEU A 210 31.12 12.07 7.36
C LEU A 210 31.92 12.40 8.62
N ARG A 211 31.35 12.10 9.79
CA ARG A 211 32.02 12.22 11.09
C ARG A 211 32.34 10.82 11.60
N PRO A 212 33.58 10.51 12.00
CA PRO A 212 33.89 9.24 12.63
C PRO A 212 32.93 8.96 13.80
N SER A 213 32.44 7.75 13.88
CA SER A 213 31.55 7.28 14.93
C SER A 213 31.85 5.82 15.24
N TYR A 214 31.16 5.25 16.19
CA TYR A 214 31.29 3.85 16.57
C TYR A 214 29.95 3.13 16.51
N PHE A 215 29.92 2.00 15.83
CA PHE A 215 28.82 1.03 15.87
C PHE A 215 29.39 -0.38 16.11
N PRO A 216 28.73 -1.24 16.90
CA PRO A 216 29.28 -2.54 17.29
C PRO A 216 29.58 -3.52 16.15
N PHE A 217 28.95 -3.31 14.99
CA PHE A 217 28.98 -4.23 13.84
C PHE A 217 29.60 -3.61 12.58
N THR A 218 30.28 -2.45 12.70
CA THR A 218 30.97 -1.83 11.56
C THR A 218 32.29 -1.17 11.97
N GLU A 219 33.33 -1.32 11.11
CA GLU A 219 34.62 -0.66 11.25
C GLU A 219 35.27 -0.46 9.87
N PRO A 220 35.60 0.76 9.41
CA PRO A 220 35.33 2.04 10.05
C PRO A 220 33.85 2.44 9.99
N SER A 221 33.43 3.20 10.98
CA SER A 221 32.05 3.71 11.12
C SER A 221 32.02 5.22 11.04
N ALA A 222 30.91 5.78 10.54
CA ALA A 222 30.71 7.21 10.48
C ALA A 222 29.22 7.57 10.60
N GLU A 223 28.96 8.77 11.08
CA GLU A 223 27.69 9.46 10.97
C GLU A 223 27.70 10.40 9.76
N VAL A 224 26.59 10.47 9.04
CA VAL A 224 26.44 11.30 7.85
C VAL A 224 25.52 12.47 8.14
N ASP A 225 26.05 13.67 7.97
CA ASP A 225 25.29 14.91 8.05
C ASP A 225 25.13 15.52 6.65
N ILE A 226 23.98 16.15 6.42
CA ILE A 226 23.76 17.04 5.27
C ILE A 226 23.78 18.49 5.73
N TYR A 227 24.23 19.37 4.86
CA TYR A 227 24.11 20.81 5.08
C TYR A 227 22.69 21.24 4.71
N TRP A 228 21.89 21.56 5.73
CA TRP A 228 20.51 21.99 5.58
C TRP A 228 20.37 23.50 5.38
N GLY A 229 21.30 24.29 5.93
CA GLY A 229 21.28 25.74 5.93
C GLY A 229 20.85 26.37 7.25
N LEU A 230 20.81 27.68 7.28
CA LEU A 230 20.41 28.52 8.42
C LEU A 230 19.60 29.73 7.93
N GLU A 231 18.76 29.57 6.93
CA GLU A 231 18.03 30.66 6.29
C GLU A 231 16.76 31.05 7.07
N THR A 232 16.15 30.10 7.76
CA THR A 232 14.92 30.31 8.52
C THR A 232 15.08 29.97 10.00
N GLU A 233 14.18 30.48 10.85
CA GLU A 233 14.14 30.12 12.27
C GLU A 233 13.90 28.61 12.46
N THR A 234 13.14 27.99 11.55
CA THR A 234 12.93 26.56 11.53
C THR A 234 14.23 25.80 11.28
N ASP A 235 15.05 26.24 10.34
CA ASP A 235 16.36 25.64 10.06
C ASP A 235 17.27 25.71 11.28
N TYR A 236 17.28 26.87 11.93
CA TYR A 236 18.04 27.06 13.16
C TYR A 236 17.62 26.09 14.26
N ARG A 237 16.32 25.88 14.42
CA ARG A 237 15.76 24.94 15.39
C ARG A 237 16.06 23.48 15.05
N ILE A 238 15.92 23.08 13.78
CA ILE A 238 16.15 21.70 13.32
C ILE A 238 17.63 21.34 13.45
N THR A 239 18.52 22.21 12.99
CA THR A 239 19.98 21.97 12.97
C THR A 239 20.66 22.34 14.29
N LYS A 240 19.93 22.77 15.31
CA LYS A 240 20.48 23.28 16.58
C LYS A 240 21.50 24.43 16.36
N GLY A 241 21.27 25.27 15.34
CA GLY A 241 22.12 26.38 15.00
C GLY A 241 23.42 26.05 14.26
N THR A 242 23.64 24.79 13.90
CA THR A 242 24.88 24.35 13.21
C THR A 242 24.77 24.41 11.70
N GLY A 243 23.58 24.44 11.14
CA GLY A 243 23.30 24.29 9.70
C GLY A 243 23.46 22.85 9.19
N TRP A 244 23.84 21.91 10.04
CA TRP A 244 24.03 20.51 9.70
C TRP A 244 22.97 19.65 10.36
N LEU A 245 22.43 18.69 9.59
CA LEU A 245 21.44 17.71 10.05
C LEU A 245 22.01 16.32 9.88
N GLU A 246 22.12 15.58 10.97
CA GLU A 246 22.45 14.16 10.95
C GLU A 246 21.28 13.37 10.38
N ILE A 247 21.56 12.51 9.40
CA ILE A 247 20.52 11.75 8.67
C ILE A 247 20.69 10.25 8.79
N MET A 248 21.90 9.73 9.02
CA MET A 248 22.15 8.28 9.12
C MET A 248 23.51 7.96 9.74
N GLY A 249 23.64 6.72 10.25
CA GLY A 249 24.91 6.06 10.49
C GLY A 249 25.30 5.18 9.31
N CYS A 250 26.59 4.96 9.10
CA CYS A 250 27.13 4.07 8.09
C CYS A 250 28.47 3.46 8.51
N GLY A 251 28.86 2.39 7.85
CA GLY A 251 30.16 1.75 8.08
C GLY A 251 30.41 0.57 7.17
N MET A 252 31.64 0.05 7.23
CA MET A 252 31.98 -1.23 6.63
C MET A 252 31.60 -2.33 7.62
N VAL A 253 30.82 -3.30 7.18
CA VAL A 253 30.36 -4.41 8.03
C VAL A 253 31.57 -5.28 8.41
N ASP A 254 31.69 -5.64 9.67
CA ASP A 254 32.69 -6.58 10.17
C ASP A 254 32.47 -7.98 9.55
N PRO A 255 33.57 -8.73 9.27
CA PRO A 255 33.50 -10.05 8.68
C PRO A 255 32.73 -11.07 9.52
#